data_5fe0bc403b51b356388e5c523e99720f
#
_entry.id   5fe0bc403b51b356388e5c523e99720f
#
_cell.length_a   1.000
_cell.length_b   1.000
_cell.length_c   1.000
_cell.angle_alpha   90.00
_cell.angle_beta   90.00
_cell.angle_gamma   90.00
#
_symmetry.space_group_name_H-M   'P 1'
#
loop_
_entity.id
_entity.type
_entity.pdbx_description
1 polymer ?
#
loop_
_entity_poly.entity_id
_entity_poly.type
_entity_poly.pdbx_seq_one_letter_code
_entity_poly.pdbx_strand_id
1 'polypeptide(L)'
;MRILFGFLVLVGMCGAAVAEPGRIVVSGHGAVDVTPDMAVLTLGVSHEAKDAGEAVSETSAKAGEILSRLDALGIEKRDVQTSNLSLHPVHKRYDSGNDAKIDAFRATNTVTVRVRDVSKLGTVLARVVQDGANQFNGLNFALQSPRSYEDDARRTAVADARAKAELYAAAAGVTLGDVLEISEGGGQGPRPMPMMREAMMADASVPVAAGELTVRAQVTMVFSVSQ
;
A
#
# COMPACT_ATOMS: atom_id res chain seq x y z
N MET A 1 17.89 90.10 -18.07
CA MET A 1 18.29 88.67 -18.07
C MET A 1 17.55 88.05 -16.93
N ARG A 2 16.41 87.37 -17.18
CA ARG A 2 15.47 86.84 -16.18
C ARG A 2 15.70 85.37 -16.10
N ILE A 3 16.15 84.89 -14.95
CA ILE A 3 16.36 83.47 -14.64
C ILE A 3 15.06 82.96 -13.99
N LEU A 4 14.32 82.04 -14.70
CA LEU A 4 13.17 81.35 -14.17
C LEU A 4 13.65 80.13 -13.42
N PHE A 5 13.39 80.05 -12.09
CA PHE A 5 13.60 78.88 -11.26
C PHE A 5 12.35 78.00 -11.37
N GLY A 6 12.46 76.88 -12.08
CA GLY A 6 11.41 75.84 -12.12
C GLY A 6 11.47 74.99 -10.85
N PHE A 7 10.42 75.02 -10.05
CA PHE A 7 10.26 74.18 -8.83
C PHE A 7 9.62 72.86 -9.23
N LEU A 8 10.43 71.78 -9.24
CA LEU A 8 9.96 70.41 -9.55
C LEU A 8 9.38 69.80 -8.27
N VAL A 9 8.05 69.69 -8.21
CA VAL A 9 7.34 68.99 -7.10
C VAL A 9 7.36 67.50 -7.38
N LEU A 10 8.20 66.78 -6.62
CA LEU A 10 8.26 65.32 -6.61
C LEU A 10 7.11 64.78 -5.73
N VAL A 11 5.99 64.38 -6.31
CA VAL A 11 4.90 63.72 -5.60
C VAL A 11 5.32 62.27 -5.36
N GLY A 12 5.76 61.96 -4.14
CA GLY A 12 6.03 60.60 -3.68
C GLY A 12 4.72 59.81 -3.55
N MET A 13 4.46 58.90 -4.47
CA MET A 13 3.43 57.88 -4.31
C MET A 13 3.88 56.91 -3.23
N CYS A 14 3.41 57.15 -1.99
CA CYS A 14 3.51 56.19 -0.90
C CYS A 14 2.56 55.01 -1.21
N GLY A 15 3.06 53.96 -1.88
CA GLY A 15 2.33 52.72 -2.06
C GLY A 15 2.13 52.09 -0.70
N ALA A 16 0.90 51.99 -0.19
CA ALA A 16 0.58 51.24 0.97
C ALA A 16 0.98 49.76 0.74
N ALA A 17 2.06 49.34 1.38
CA ALA A 17 2.37 47.90 1.43
C ALA A 17 1.23 47.24 2.20
N VAL A 18 0.38 46.49 1.47
CA VAL A 18 -0.60 45.59 2.07
C VAL A 18 0.23 44.49 2.73
N ALA A 19 0.36 44.52 4.05
CA ALA A 19 0.99 43.44 4.79
C ALA A 19 0.19 42.16 4.53
N GLU A 20 0.85 41.15 3.97
CA GLU A 20 0.20 39.84 3.85
C GLU A 20 -0.23 39.38 5.25
N PRO A 21 -1.47 38.88 5.42
CA PRO A 21 -1.91 38.39 6.72
C PRO A 21 -1.00 37.27 7.17
N GLY A 22 -0.60 37.31 8.44
CA GLY A 22 0.18 36.26 9.05
C GLY A 22 -0.53 34.91 8.92
N ARG A 23 0.22 33.82 8.78
CA ARG A 23 -0.36 32.49 8.61
C ARG A 23 0.42 31.44 9.41
N ILE A 24 -0.31 30.45 9.90
CA ILE A 24 0.23 29.23 10.49
C ILE A 24 0.04 28.10 9.49
N VAL A 25 1.13 27.37 9.18
CA VAL A 25 1.13 26.19 8.33
C VAL A 25 1.52 25.01 9.21
N VAL A 26 0.68 24.00 9.27
CA VAL A 26 0.89 22.81 10.09
C VAL A 26 0.56 21.54 9.32
N SER A 27 1.25 20.46 9.66
CA SER A 27 0.89 19.12 9.19
C SER A 27 0.26 18.32 10.33
N GLY A 28 -0.91 17.75 10.06
CA GLY A 28 -1.59 16.82 10.94
C GLY A 28 -1.46 15.39 10.47
N HIS A 29 -1.42 14.47 11.41
CA HIS A 29 -1.31 13.03 11.19
C HIS A 29 -2.47 12.32 11.88
N GLY A 30 -3.06 11.37 11.18
CA GLY A 30 -4.06 10.46 11.73
C GLY A 30 -3.69 9.02 11.45
N ALA A 31 -3.99 8.15 12.39
CA ALA A 31 -3.79 6.72 12.29
C ALA A 31 -4.98 5.99 12.93
N VAL A 32 -5.36 4.86 12.32
CA VAL A 32 -6.38 3.94 12.84
C VAL A 32 -5.84 2.53 12.71
N ASP A 33 -5.78 1.81 13.81
CA ASP A 33 -5.39 0.40 13.83
C ASP A 33 -6.63 -0.48 13.66
N VAL A 34 -6.53 -1.46 12.78
CA VAL A 34 -7.65 -2.27 12.33
C VAL A 34 -7.22 -3.72 12.15
N THR A 35 -8.03 -4.67 12.63
CA THR A 35 -7.84 -6.09 12.33
C THR A 35 -8.17 -6.37 10.86
N PRO A 36 -7.25 -6.98 10.08
CA PRO A 36 -7.53 -7.32 8.69
C PRO A 36 -8.66 -8.33 8.56
N ASP A 37 -9.51 -8.13 7.54
CA ASP A 37 -10.65 -8.99 7.22
C ASP A 37 -10.50 -9.74 5.90
N MET A 38 -9.34 -9.63 5.26
CA MET A 38 -9.00 -10.29 4.01
C MET A 38 -7.51 -10.62 3.97
N ALA A 39 -7.17 -11.73 3.31
CA ALA A 39 -5.80 -12.05 2.94
C ALA A 39 -5.64 -12.11 1.42
N VAL A 40 -4.51 -11.64 0.92
CA VAL A 40 -4.10 -11.76 -0.48
C VAL A 40 -2.91 -12.71 -0.54
N LEU A 41 -3.12 -13.84 -1.20
CA LEU A 41 -2.16 -14.92 -1.30
C LEU A 41 -1.70 -15.04 -2.75
N THR A 42 -0.39 -15.13 -2.97
CA THR A 42 0.19 -15.41 -4.28
C THR A 42 0.85 -16.79 -4.25
N LEU A 43 0.30 -17.71 -5.00
CA LEU A 43 0.74 -19.09 -5.07
C LEU A 43 0.72 -19.63 -6.50
N GLY A 44 1.36 -20.76 -6.74
CA GLY A 44 1.37 -21.34 -8.09
C GLY A 44 2.05 -22.69 -8.16
N VAL A 45 2.27 -23.09 -9.40
CA VAL A 45 2.97 -24.30 -9.77
C VAL A 45 4.13 -23.96 -10.68
N SER A 46 5.24 -24.65 -10.45
CA SER A 46 6.36 -24.69 -11.38
C SER A 46 6.72 -26.13 -11.67
N HIS A 47 6.89 -26.46 -12.96
CA HIS A 47 7.29 -27.79 -13.42
C HIS A 47 8.42 -27.69 -14.44
N GLU A 48 9.37 -28.64 -14.36
CA GLU A 48 10.47 -28.75 -15.30
C GLU A 48 10.31 -30.03 -16.12
N ALA A 49 10.48 -29.91 -17.44
CA ALA A 49 10.53 -31.04 -18.36
C ALA A 49 11.60 -30.83 -19.43
N LYS A 50 11.98 -31.92 -20.12
CA LYS A 50 12.94 -31.85 -21.23
C LYS A 50 12.34 -31.16 -22.48
N ASP A 51 11.06 -31.23 -22.65
CA ASP A 51 10.29 -30.58 -23.70
C ASP A 51 9.52 -29.39 -23.16
N ALA A 52 9.50 -28.27 -23.91
CA ALA A 52 8.80 -27.05 -23.53
C ALA A 52 7.29 -27.22 -23.46
N GLY A 53 6.72 -27.99 -24.39
CA GLY A 53 5.29 -28.27 -24.43
C GLY A 53 4.85 -29.16 -23.27
N GLU A 54 5.65 -30.15 -22.90
CA GLU A 54 5.42 -30.99 -21.71
C GLU A 54 5.46 -30.15 -20.44
N ALA A 55 6.48 -29.27 -20.25
CA ALA A 55 6.56 -28.38 -19.10
C ALA A 55 5.31 -27.50 -18.94
N VAL A 56 4.82 -26.92 -20.04
CA VAL A 56 3.61 -26.09 -20.05
C VAL A 56 2.36 -26.91 -19.76
N SER A 57 2.23 -28.08 -20.37
CA SER A 57 1.06 -28.95 -20.21
C SER A 57 0.89 -29.40 -18.76
N GLU A 58 1.94 -29.92 -18.15
CA GLU A 58 1.94 -30.36 -16.73
C GLU A 58 1.66 -29.21 -15.76
N THR A 59 2.30 -28.05 -15.99
CA THR A 59 2.06 -26.85 -15.19
C THR A 59 0.61 -26.39 -15.30
N SER A 60 0.02 -26.43 -16.51
CA SER A 60 -1.36 -26.02 -16.74
C SER A 60 -2.36 -26.99 -16.12
N ALA A 61 -2.11 -28.30 -16.20
CA ALA A 61 -2.94 -29.31 -15.57
C ALA A 61 -3.01 -29.12 -14.05
N LYS A 62 -1.85 -28.95 -13.39
CA LYS A 62 -1.76 -28.70 -11.95
C LYS A 62 -2.38 -27.37 -11.54
N ALA A 63 -2.20 -26.32 -12.32
CA ALA A 63 -2.88 -25.03 -12.08
C ALA A 63 -4.40 -25.19 -12.15
N GLY A 64 -4.91 -26.00 -13.08
CA GLY A 64 -6.34 -26.34 -13.18
C GLY A 64 -6.88 -27.05 -11.94
N GLU A 65 -6.13 -28.02 -11.39
CA GLU A 65 -6.48 -28.70 -10.14
C GLU A 65 -6.58 -27.70 -8.97
N ILE A 66 -5.60 -26.78 -8.84
CA ILE A 66 -5.60 -25.72 -7.82
C ILE A 66 -6.81 -24.80 -7.98
N LEU A 67 -7.11 -24.33 -9.20
CA LEU A 67 -8.27 -23.46 -9.46
C LEU A 67 -9.58 -24.16 -9.09
N SER A 68 -9.73 -25.44 -9.43
CA SER A 68 -10.90 -26.25 -9.07
C SER A 68 -11.01 -26.43 -7.54
N ARG A 69 -9.90 -26.58 -6.86
CA ARG A 69 -9.87 -26.68 -5.39
C ARG A 69 -10.28 -25.37 -4.74
N LEU A 70 -9.78 -24.23 -5.22
CA LEU A 70 -10.15 -22.91 -4.70
C LEU A 70 -11.67 -22.68 -4.84
N ASP A 71 -12.26 -23.03 -5.98
CA ASP A 71 -13.71 -22.97 -6.22
C ASP A 71 -14.48 -23.86 -5.20
N ALA A 72 -14.03 -25.11 -5.00
CA ALA A 72 -14.61 -26.03 -4.03
C ALA A 72 -14.49 -25.56 -2.56
N LEU A 73 -13.50 -24.72 -2.23
CA LEU A 73 -13.33 -24.08 -0.93
C LEU A 73 -14.18 -22.79 -0.78
N GLY A 74 -14.96 -22.43 -1.81
CA GLY A 74 -15.83 -21.27 -1.80
C GLY A 74 -15.11 -19.96 -2.12
N ILE A 75 -13.93 -20.01 -2.73
CA ILE A 75 -13.26 -18.81 -3.26
C ILE A 75 -13.92 -18.43 -4.57
N GLU A 76 -14.50 -17.25 -4.63
CA GLU A 76 -15.21 -16.80 -5.83
C GLU A 76 -14.26 -16.53 -7.00
N LYS A 77 -14.71 -16.78 -8.23
CA LYS A 77 -13.89 -16.57 -9.45
C LYS A 77 -13.33 -15.16 -9.57
N ARG A 78 -14.07 -14.13 -9.10
CA ARG A 78 -13.59 -12.75 -9.08
C ARG A 78 -12.41 -12.50 -8.12
N ASP A 79 -12.18 -13.41 -7.18
CA ASP A 79 -11.13 -13.34 -6.19
C ASP A 79 -9.88 -14.15 -6.58
N VAL A 80 -9.89 -14.77 -7.75
CA VAL A 80 -8.78 -15.55 -8.29
C VAL A 80 -8.34 -14.95 -9.61
N GLN A 81 -7.07 -14.62 -9.74
CA GLN A 81 -6.49 -14.06 -10.96
C GLN A 81 -5.14 -14.69 -11.26
N THR A 82 -4.93 -15.17 -12.48
CA THR A 82 -3.58 -15.52 -12.92
C THR A 82 -2.72 -14.27 -12.97
N SER A 83 -1.63 -14.27 -12.23
CA SER A 83 -0.72 -13.12 -12.09
C SER A 83 0.58 -13.29 -12.85
N ASN A 84 0.98 -14.53 -13.15
CA ASN A 84 2.15 -14.81 -13.98
C ASN A 84 2.00 -16.15 -14.70
N LEU A 85 2.41 -16.17 -15.97
CA LEU A 85 2.61 -17.38 -16.75
C LEU A 85 3.94 -17.22 -17.49
N SER A 86 4.89 -18.10 -17.24
CA SER A 86 6.23 -17.98 -17.82
C SER A 86 6.81 -19.35 -18.19
N LEU A 87 7.66 -19.36 -19.21
CA LEU A 87 8.44 -20.49 -19.65
C LEU A 87 9.88 -20.05 -19.85
N HIS A 88 10.81 -20.72 -19.18
CA HIS A 88 12.24 -20.39 -19.26
C HIS A 88 13.07 -21.63 -19.53
N PRO A 89 14.10 -21.53 -20.38
CA PRO A 89 15.08 -22.60 -20.52
C PRO A 89 15.95 -22.70 -19.24
N VAL A 90 16.19 -23.93 -18.79
CA VAL A 90 17.09 -24.24 -17.69
C VAL A 90 18.41 -24.71 -18.30
N HIS A 91 19.49 -23.98 -17.98
CA HIS A 91 20.81 -24.27 -18.50
C HIS A 91 21.62 -25.06 -17.47
N LYS A 92 22.29 -26.11 -17.94
CA LYS A 92 23.28 -26.82 -17.14
C LYS A 92 24.69 -26.46 -17.63
N ARG A 93 25.51 -26.03 -16.69
CA ARG A 93 26.93 -25.76 -16.95
C ARG A 93 27.72 -27.08 -16.77
N TYR A 94 28.40 -27.53 -17.81
CA TYR A 94 29.29 -28.67 -17.73
C TYR A 94 30.70 -28.17 -17.42
N ASP A 95 31.45 -28.89 -16.56
CA ASP A 95 32.75 -28.50 -15.99
C ASP A 95 33.90 -28.33 -16.99
N SER A 96 33.68 -28.61 -18.27
CA SER A 96 34.75 -28.67 -19.29
C SER A 96 34.61 -27.71 -20.47
N GLY A 97 33.86 -26.61 -20.32
CA GLY A 97 33.72 -25.66 -21.43
C GLY A 97 32.73 -24.55 -21.17
N ASN A 98 32.90 -23.46 -21.88
CA ASN A 98 32.15 -22.21 -21.73
C ASN A 98 30.70 -22.27 -22.31
N ASP A 99 30.22 -23.45 -22.74
CA ASP A 99 28.92 -23.63 -23.40
C ASP A 99 27.85 -24.11 -22.43
N ALA A 100 27.03 -23.19 -21.98
CA ALA A 100 25.78 -23.51 -21.26
C ALA A 100 24.76 -24.09 -22.25
N LYS A 101 24.48 -25.40 -22.14
CA LYS A 101 23.43 -26.04 -22.96
C LYS A 101 22.09 -26.04 -22.23
N ILE A 102 21.01 -25.88 -22.99
CA ILE A 102 19.65 -26.05 -22.45
C ILE A 102 19.51 -27.51 -22.00
N ASP A 103 19.24 -27.72 -20.72
CA ASP A 103 19.03 -29.04 -20.12
C ASP A 103 17.54 -29.39 -19.96
N ALA A 104 16.72 -28.39 -19.67
CA ALA A 104 15.26 -28.52 -19.49
C ALA A 104 14.56 -27.18 -19.76
N PHE A 105 13.26 -27.21 -19.68
CA PHE A 105 12.40 -26.02 -19.68
C PHE A 105 11.61 -25.98 -18.38
N ARG A 106 11.50 -24.81 -17.76
CA ARG A 106 10.69 -24.58 -16.58
C ARG A 106 9.51 -23.72 -16.94
N ALA A 107 8.31 -24.27 -16.79
CA ALA A 107 7.07 -23.52 -16.86
C ALA A 107 6.62 -23.14 -15.45
N THR A 108 6.06 -21.95 -15.29
CA THR A 108 5.50 -21.47 -14.02
C THR A 108 4.16 -20.81 -14.28
N ASN A 109 3.14 -21.17 -13.49
CA ASN A 109 1.83 -20.53 -13.49
C ASN A 109 1.50 -20.09 -12.06
N THR A 110 1.32 -18.80 -11.85
CA THR A 110 1.07 -18.19 -10.54
C THR A 110 -0.30 -17.52 -10.54
N VAL A 111 -1.03 -17.69 -9.47
CA VAL A 111 -2.33 -17.07 -9.24
C VAL A 111 -2.28 -16.20 -7.97
N THR A 112 -2.96 -15.07 -8.02
CA THR A 112 -3.26 -14.25 -6.85
C THR A 112 -4.68 -14.56 -6.41
N VAL A 113 -4.84 -14.88 -5.12
CA VAL A 113 -6.09 -15.30 -4.51
C VAL A 113 -6.43 -14.36 -3.37
N ARG A 114 -7.65 -13.82 -3.36
CA ARG A 114 -8.18 -13.05 -2.24
C ARG A 114 -9.02 -13.97 -1.36
N VAL A 115 -8.59 -14.17 -0.13
CA VAL A 115 -9.31 -14.95 0.88
C VAL A 115 -10.04 -13.97 1.77
N ARG A 116 -11.37 -13.79 1.56
CA ARG A 116 -12.20 -12.82 2.26
C ARG A 116 -12.54 -13.22 3.69
N ASP A 117 -12.32 -14.45 4.03
CA ASP A 117 -12.47 -14.97 5.39
C ASP A 117 -11.10 -15.46 5.86
N VAL A 118 -10.44 -14.62 6.67
CA VAL A 118 -9.09 -14.89 7.18
C VAL A 118 -9.03 -16.19 7.99
N SER A 119 -10.13 -16.60 8.63
CA SER A 119 -10.19 -17.85 9.40
C SER A 119 -10.00 -19.11 8.54
N LYS A 120 -10.33 -19.03 7.25
CA LYS A 120 -10.17 -20.13 6.28
C LYS A 120 -8.77 -20.21 5.66
N LEU A 121 -7.92 -19.22 5.90
CA LEU A 121 -6.63 -19.10 5.23
C LEU A 121 -5.74 -20.33 5.43
N GLY A 122 -5.62 -20.82 6.67
CA GLY A 122 -4.85 -22.01 6.98
C GLY A 122 -5.35 -23.26 6.24
N THR A 123 -6.66 -23.43 6.14
CA THR A 123 -7.28 -24.52 5.38
C THR A 123 -7.03 -24.40 3.89
N VAL A 124 -7.16 -23.18 3.33
CA VAL A 124 -6.88 -22.93 1.90
C VAL A 124 -5.43 -23.28 1.60
N LEU A 125 -4.47 -22.77 2.38
CA LEU A 125 -3.04 -23.06 2.22
C LEU A 125 -2.75 -24.57 2.27
N ALA A 126 -3.25 -25.28 3.26
CA ALA A 126 -3.02 -26.71 3.41
C ALA A 126 -3.56 -27.51 2.19
N ARG A 127 -4.75 -27.15 1.70
CA ARG A 127 -5.38 -27.85 0.59
C ARG A 127 -4.68 -27.61 -0.74
N VAL A 128 -4.33 -26.36 -1.07
CA VAL A 128 -3.67 -26.07 -2.36
C VAL A 128 -2.26 -26.67 -2.42
N VAL A 129 -1.56 -26.83 -1.30
CA VAL A 129 -0.28 -27.57 -1.23
C VAL A 129 -0.48 -29.05 -1.56
N GLN A 130 -1.52 -29.67 -1.00
CA GLN A 130 -1.86 -31.07 -1.29
C GLN A 130 -2.19 -31.30 -2.77
N ASP A 131 -2.77 -30.31 -3.45
CA ASP A 131 -3.10 -30.35 -4.88
C ASP A 131 -1.92 -29.93 -5.79
N GLY A 132 -0.73 -29.78 -5.25
CA GLY A 132 0.52 -29.61 -6.02
C GLY A 132 1.02 -28.17 -6.16
N ALA A 133 0.45 -27.20 -5.43
CA ALA A 133 1.08 -25.88 -5.33
C ALA A 133 2.47 -26.02 -4.68
N ASN A 134 3.49 -25.58 -5.42
CA ASN A 134 4.90 -25.65 -4.98
C ASN A 134 5.60 -24.27 -5.03
N GLN A 135 4.84 -23.22 -5.35
CA GLN A 135 5.29 -21.84 -5.36
C GLN A 135 4.43 -21.02 -4.40
N PHE A 136 5.07 -20.39 -3.40
CA PHE A 136 4.46 -19.43 -2.50
C PHE A 136 5.25 -18.14 -2.58
N ASN A 137 4.67 -17.11 -3.20
CA ASN A 137 5.36 -15.86 -3.51
C ASN A 137 4.94 -14.69 -2.60
N GLY A 138 4.04 -14.93 -1.65
CA GLY A 138 3.67 -13.95 -0.65
C GLY A 138 2.27 -14.16 -0.06
N LEU A 139 2.14 -13.66 1.16
CA LEU A 139 0.89 -13.52 1.89
C LEU A 139 0.86 -12.09 2.44
N ASN A 140 -0.18 -11.35 2.11
CA ASN A 140 -0.42 -10.02 2.63
C ASN A 140 -1.83 -9.95 3.22
N PHE A 141 -1.97 -9.30 4.36
CA PHE A 141 -3.27 -8.99 4.92
C PHE A 141 -3.78 -7.66 4.39
N ALA A 142 -5.09 -7.55 4.23
CA ALA A 142 -5.74 -6.38 3.65
C ALA A 142 -7.13 -6.16 4.27
N LEU A 143 -7.75 -5.06 3.87
CA LEU A 143 -9.13 -4.72 4.20
C LEU A 143 -9.98 -4.82 2.94
N GLN A 144 -11.17 -5.44 3.06
CA GLN A 144 -12.15 -5.49 1.96
C GLN A 144 -12.75 -4.12 1.67
N SER A 145 -12.91 -3.28 2.70
CA SER A 145 -13.50 -1.96 2.60
C SER A 145 -12.68 -0.93 3.40
N PRO A 146 -11.53 -0.46 2.88
CA PRO A 146 -10.63 0.42 3.63
C PRO A 146 -11.17 1.84 3.83
N ARG A 147 -12.12 2.29 2.99
CA ARG A 147 -12.54 3.70 2.91
C ARG A 147 -13.02 4.29 4.23
N SER A 148 -13.80 3.56 5.03
CA SER A 148 -14.28 4.07 6.33
C SER A 148 -13.12 4.37 7.28
N TYR A 149 -12.12 3.50 7.33
CA TYR A 149 -10.93 3.67 8.16
C TYR A 149 -10.02 4.78 7.65
N GLU A 150 -9.92 4.94 6.32
CA GLU A 150 -9.24 6.08 5.70
C GLU A 150 -9.90 7.40 6.09
N ASP A 151 -11.25 7.46 6.05
CA ASP A 151 -12.00 8.65 6.43
C ASP A 151 -11.84 8.96 7.93
N ASP A 152 -11.76 7.96 8.80
CA ASP A 152 -11.48 8.14 10.22
C ASP A 152 -10.06 8.64 10.45
N ALA A 153 -9.07 8.10 9.72
CA ALA A 153 -7.70 8.59 9.77
C ALA A 153 -7.61 10.05 9.28
N ARG A 154 -8.34 10.45 8.23
CA ARG A 154 -8.43 11.84 7.76
C ARG A 154 -9.01 12.78 8.82
N ARG A 155 -10.10 12.37 9.47
CA ARG A 155 -10.70 13.15 10.57
C ARG A 155 -9.71 13.38 11.70
N THR A 156 -9.00 12.32 12.09
CA THR A 156 -7.95 12.40 13.12
C THR A 156 -6.80 13.32 12.69
N ALA A 157 -6.37 13.26 11.43
CA ALA A 157 -5.32 14.12 10.91
C ALA A 157 -5.71 15.61 10.92
N VAL A 158 -6.96 15.92 10.55
CA VAL A 158 -7.49 17.29 10.60
C VAL A 158 -7.55 17.81 12.04
N ALA A 159 -8.00 16.98 12.98
CA ALA A 159 -8.05 17.33 14.40
C ALA A 159 -6.64 17.61 14.96
N ASP A 160 -5.66 16.78 14.62
CA ASP A 160 -4.27 16.95 15.02
C ASP A 160 -3.65 18.24 14.44
N ALA A 161 -3.89 18.53 13.16
CA ALA A 161 -3.43 19.77 12.53
C ALA A 161 -4.02 21.00 13.24
N ARG A 162 -5.32 20.97 13.54
CA ARG A 162 -6.00 22.06 14.24
C ARG A 162 -5.45 22.28 15.64
N ALA A 163 -5.28 21.22 16.41
CA ALA A 163 -4.71 21.29 17.76
C ALA A 163 -3.30 21.88 17.77
N LYS A 164 -2.47 21.52 16.77
CA LYS A 164 -1.14 22.11 16.59
C LYS A 164 -1.19 23.59 16.26
N ALA A 165 -2.11 24.01 15.38
CA ALA A 165 -2.29 25.41 15.01
C ALA A 165 -2.73 26.25 16.22
N GLU A 166 -3.68 25.76 17.01
CA GLU A 166 -4.14 26.40 18.26
C GLU A 166 -3.00 26.54 19.27
N LEU A 167 -2.19 25.49 19.44
CA LEU A 167 -1.01 25.53 20.31
C LEU A 167 -0.01 26.61 19.87
N TYR A 168 0.31 26.67 18.56
CA TYR A 168 1.26 27.65 18.04
C TYR A 168 0.71 29.08 18.14
N ALA A 169 -0.57 29.30 17.85
CA ALA A 169 -1.19 30.60 17.97
C ALA A 169 -1.15 31.09 19.42
N ALA A 170 -1.53 30.25 20.38
CA ALA A 170 -1.47 30.58 21.81
C ALA A 170 -0.04 30.87 22.28
N ALA A 171 0.95 30.07 21.89
CA ALA A 171 2.34 30.27 22.26
C ALA A 171 2.95 31.54 21.65
N ALA A 172 2.51 31.94 20.47
CA ALA A 172 2.95 33.14 19.77
C ALA A 172 2.20 34.41 20.22
N GLY A 173 1.14 34.27 21.03
CA GLY A 173 0.30 35.40 21.47
C GLY A 173 -0.54 36.00 20.34
N VAL A 174 -0.93 35.19 19.37
CA VAL A 174 -1.81 35.56 18.24
C VAL A 174 -3.11 34.79 18.28
N THR A 175 -4.13 35.31 17.61
CA THR A 175 -5.43 34.64 17.49
C THR A 175 -5.47 33.79 16.21
N LEU A 176 -5.81 32.49 16.35
CA LEU A 176 -6.01 31.59 15.21
C LEU A 176 -7.31 31.99 14.48
N GLY A 177 -7.21 32.19 13.17
CA GLY A 177 -8.33 32.57 12.33
C GLY A 177 -8.82 31.40 11.44
N ASP A 178 -9.37 31.76 10.29
CA ASP A 178 -9.98 30.81 9.35
C ASP A 178 -8.97 29.89 8.69
N VAL A 179 -9.46 28.73 8.27
CA VAL A 179 -8.73 27.80 7.41
C VAL A 179 -8.64 28.41 6.00
N LEU A 180 -7.43 28.66 5.52
CA LEU A 180 -7.18 29.21 4.19
C LEU A 180 -6.98 28.11 3.15
N GLU A 181 -6.36 27.00 3.55
CA GLU A 181 -6.04 25.90 2.65
C GLU A 181 -6.01 24.57 3.42
N ILE A 182 -6.47 23.52 2.77
CA ILE A 182 -6.30 22.13 3.21
C ILE A 182 -5.75 21.34 2.02
N SER A 183 -4.63 20.67 2.22
CA SER A 183 -4.00 19.79 1.23
C SER A 183 -3.77 18.43 1.83
N GLU A 184 -4.24 17.37 1.18
CA GLU A 184 -3.97 15.98 1.57
C GLU A 184 -2.66 15.55 0.91
N GLY A 185 -1.69 15.16 1.72
CA GLY A 185 -0.49 14.47 1.24
C GLY A 185 -0.85 13.09 0.68
N GLY A 186 -0.16 12.63 -0.37
CA GLY A 186 -0.45 11.35 -1.00
C GLY A 186 -0.53 10.23 0.03
N GLY A 187 -1.71 9.65 0.19
CA GLY A 187 -1.98 8.57 1.13
C GLY A 187 -1.15 7.33 0.77
N GLN A 188 -0.36 6.86 1.71
CA GLN A 188 0.25 5.54 1.60
C GLN A 188 -0.79 4.52 2.04
N GLY A 189 -1.07 3.52 1.19
CA GLY A 189 -1.98 2.42 1.53
C GLY A 189 -1.63 1.76 2.87
N PRO A 190 -2.59 1.00 3.45
CA PRO A 190 -2.41 0.33 4.74
C PRO A 190 -1.12 -0.49 4.76
N ARG A 191 -0.30 -0.31 5.78
CA ARG A 191 0.94 -1.08 5.96
C ARG A 191 0.85 -1.94 7.20
N PRO A 192 1.23 -3.22 7.15
CA PRO A 192 1.35 -4.07 8.32
C PRO A 192 2.38 -3.49 9.29
N MET A 193 2.03 -3.41 10.56
CA MET A 193 2.99 -3.21 11.63
C MET A 193 3.32 -4.58 12.25
N PRO A 194 4.59 -4.94 12.37
CA PRO A 194 4.95 -6.17 13.08
C PRO A 194 4.69 -5.99 14.57
N MET A 195 3.63 -6.61 15.08
CA MET A 195 3.46 -6.82 16.51
C MET A 195 3.96 -8.22 16.88
N MET A 196 4.91 -8.32 17.78
CA MET A 196 5.29 -9.57 18.41
C MET A 196 4.13 -10.03 19.31
N ARG A 197 3.41 -11.06 18.89
CA ARG A 197 2.49 -11.81 19.73
C ARG A 197 2.95 -13.25 19.79
N GLU A 198 3.00 -13.82 21.00
CA GLU A 198 3.31 -15.23 21.21
C GLU A 198 2.28 -16.11 20.50
N ALA A 199 2.78 -17.01 19.64
CA ALA A 199 1.97 -17.98 18.91
C ALA A 199 1.47 -19.06 19.88
N MET A 200 0.19 -19.14 20.09
CA MET A 200 -0.44 -20.33 20.68
C MET A 200 -0.50 -21.43 19.62
N MET A 201 0.06 -22.58 19.95
CA MET A 201 0.03 -23.79 19.12
C MET A 201 -1.41 -24.33 19.03
N ALA A 202 -1.93 -24.42 17.82
CA ALA A 202 -3.15 -25.15 17.50
C ALA A 202 -2.97 -25.93 16.20
N ASP A 203 -3.35 -27.17 16.27
CA ASP A 203 -3.68 -28.20 15.26
C ASP A 203 -3.26 -27.96 13.80
N ALA A 204 -2.70 -29.00 13.18
CA ALA A 204 -2.36 -29.34 11.76
C ALA A 204 -2.57 -28.34 10.59
N SER A 205 -2.94 -27.11 10.84
CA SER A 205 -3.02 -26.03 9.85
C SER A 205 -1.75 -25.14 9.91
N VAL A 206 -1.35 -24.59 8.79
CA VAL A 206 -0.24 -23.62 8.76
C VAL A 206 -0.59 -22.46 9.69
N PRO A 207 0.17 -22.22 10.78
CA PRO A 207 -0.15 -21.16 11.72
C PRO A 207 0.04 -19.79 11.01
N VAL A 208 -1.02 -18.98 11.03
CA VAL A 208 -1.03 -17.66 10.42
C VAL A 208 -1.45 -16.62 11.45
N ALA A 209 -0.63 -15.61 11.67
CA ALA A 209 -0.93 -14.47 12.53
C ALA A 209 -1.25 -13.24 11.67
N ALA A 210 -2.48 -12.76 11.74
CA ALA A 210 -2.94 -11.63 10.94
C ALA A 210 -2.42 -10.26 11.43
N GLY A 211 -2.18 -10.12 12.75
CA GLY A 211 -1.79 -8.86 13.36
C GLY A 211 -2.83 -7.76 13.16
N GLU A 212 -2.38 -6.50 13.16
CA GLU A 212 -3.18 -5.32 12.86
C GLU A 212 -2.58 -4.55 11.70
N LEU A 213 -3.43 -3.88 10.94
CA LEU A 213 -3.05 -2.94 9.89
C LEU A 213 -3.25 -1.52 10.40
N THR A 214 -2.27 -0.66 10.18
CA THR A 214 -2.42 0.78 10.47
C THR A 214 -2.76 1.53 9.18
N VAL A 215 -3.95 2.12 9.15
CA VAL A 215 -4.38 3.06 8.11
C VAL A 215 -3.96 4.46 8.52
N ARG A 216 -3.26 5.20 7.65
CA ARG A 216 -2.73 6.53 7.95
C ARG A 216 -3.21 7.56 6.96
N ALA A 217 -3.42 8.78 7.45
CA ALA A 217 -3.64 9.97 6.65
C ALA A 217 -2.75 11.10 7.14
N GLN A 218 -2.38 11.98 6.21
CA GLN A 218 -1.65 13.20 6.51
C GLN A 218 -2.28 14.36 5.77
N VAL A 219 -2.53 15.47 6.48
CA VAL A 219 -3.03 16.70 5.91
C VAL A 219 -2.09 17.85 6.26
N THR A 220 -1.95 18.79 5.33
CA THR A 220 -1.33 20.08 5.60
C THR A 220 -2.42 21.14 5.60
N MET A 221 -2.48 21.96 6.64
CA MET A 221 -3.47 23.03 6.79
C MET A 221 -2.80 24.37 6.96
N VAL A 222 -3.37 25.37 6.33
CA VAL A 222 -2.95 26.77 6.44
C VAL A 222 -4.07 27.55 7.12
N PHE A 223 -3.74 28.25 8.18
CA PHE A 223 -4.68 29.10 8.94
C PHE A 223 -4.22 30.56 8.85
N SER A 224 -5.16 31.49 8.82
CA SER A 224 -4.88 32.90 9.05
C SER A 224 -4.62 33.15 10.53
N VAL A 225 -3.86 34.19 10.84
CA VAL A 225 -3.67 34.68 12.21
C VAL A 225 -3.86 36.20 12.27
N SER A 226 -4.39 36.67 13.38
CA SER A 226 -4.50 38.08 13.70
C SER A 226 -3.84 38.37 15.07
N GLN A 227 -3.35 39.59 15.19
CA GLN A 227 -2.83 40.12 16.50
C GLN A 227 -3.98 40.50 17.41
#